data_e07c0cf944d62bc9207b2e5e510fe08c
#
_entry.id   e07c0cf944d62bc9207b2e5e510fe08c
#
_cell.length_a   1.000
_cell.length_b   1.000
_cell.length_c   1.000
_cell.angle_alpha   90.00
_cell.angle_beta   90.00
_cell.angle_gamma   90.00
#
_symmetry.space_group_name_H-M   'P 1'
#
loop_
_entity.id
_entity.type
_entity.pdbx_description
1 polymer ?
#
loop_
_entity_poly.entity_id
_entity_poly.type
_entity_poly.pdbx_seq_one_letter_code
_entity_poly.pdbx_strand_id
1 'polypeptide(L)'
;MVEIREVKSRSELKQFIQFYYDLYRGCDCAVPFLYFDEMATLRSDKNPSFECCEAQYFLAYKDGKIVGRVAAIINRRANERWNCHQVRFGWFDFIDDLEVSTVLLKAVEDWGRAKGMVEMAGPLGFIDTDREGMLVEGFDQLASMYVNYNYPYYPRHIEQMSGFKKDNDYVECKVKVPEIVPEKFVKVTDMVRRRYGLKVHKFTRHELIEEGYGRKVFDLLNATYADLYGFSQLSDRQIDKLVNDYIKIADLNLVTAIMDAEKMVGFGITFPSFSRALQKTRDGRLFPFGWWHVLKILKWHKTPIVDLLLIGVLPEYRTKGANALIFNDLIPYFQQYNFEYAETGPMMETNEGVLSQWQYLEATVHRRHRCYRKLLG
;
A
#
# COMPACT_ATOMS: atom_id res chain seq x y z
N MET A 1 -16.08 -28.25 13.57
CA MET A 1 -14.67 -28.49 13.16
C MET A 1 -14.43 -27.71 11.89
N VAL A 2 -13.36 -26.95 11.84
CA VAL A 2 -12.97 -26.16 10.67
C VAL A 2 -12.05 -27.00 9.76
N GLU A 3 -12.38 -27.05 8.48
CA GLU A 3 -11.59 -27.75 7.45
C GLU A 3 -10.83 -26.73 6.61
N ILE A 4 -9.53 -26.98 6.38
CA ILE A 4 -8.69 -26.14 5.48
C ILE A 4 -8.60 -26.81 4.11
N ARG A 5 -8.83 -26.06 3.05
CA ARG A 5 -8.64 -26.50 1.67
C ARG A 5 -7.72 -25.56 0.91
N GLU A 6 -6.81 -26.15 0.14
CA GLU A 6 -5.97 -25.40 -0.80
C GLU A 6 -6.80 -24.93 -2.00
N VAL A 7 -6.53 -23.71 -2.44
CA VAL A 7 -7.07 -23.16 -3.69
C VAL A 7 -6.23 -23.69 -4.86
N LYS A 8 -6.83 -24.51 -5.72
CA LYS A 8 -6.14 -25.18 -6.85
C LYS A 8 -6.70 -24.76 -8.20
N SER A 9 -7.91 -24.24 -8.24
CA SER A 9 -8.61 -23.88 -9.45
C SER A 9 -8.94 -22.39 -9.52
N ARG A 10 -9.16 -21.89 -10.75
CA ARG A 10 -9.63 -20.52 -10.95
C ARG A 10 -11.02 -20.26 -10.32
N SER A 11 -11.83 -21.29 -10.19
CA SER A 11 -13.15 -21.19 -9.52
C SER A 11 -12.96 -20.95 -8.02
N GLU A 12 -12.08 -21.72 -7.39
CA GLU A 12 -11.76 -21.55 -5.95
C GLU A 12 -11.06 -20.21 -5.69
N LEU A 13 -10.20 -19.74 -6.62
CA LEU A 13 -9.59 -18.41 -6.51
C LEU A 13 -10.66 -17.30 -6.53
N LYS A 14 -11.72 -17.45 -7.35
CA LYS A 14 -12.85 -16.52 -7.31
C LYS A 14 -13.57 -16.53 -5.98
N GLN A 15 -13.73 -17.71 -5.37
CA GLN A 15 -14.33 -17.84 -4.03
C GLN A 15 -13.43 -17.19 -2.96
N PHE A 16 -12.11 -17.41 -3.06
CA PHE A 16 -11.12 -16.78 -2.19
C PHE A 16 -11.21 -15.25 -2.23
N ILE A 17 -11.31 -14.66 -3.43
CA ILE A 17 -11.46 -13.22 -3.59
C ILE A 17 -12.84 -12.76 -3.10
N GLN A 18 -13.92 -13.50 -3.45
CA GLN A 18 -15.29 -13.12 -3.11
C GLN A 18 -15.52 -13.07 -1.61
N PHE A 19 -14.88 -13.96 -0.82
CA PHE A 19 -15.03 -14.00 0.62
C PHE A 19 -14.78 -12.65 1.30
N TYR A 20 -13.78 -11.86 0.86
CA TYR A 20 -13.54 -10.52 1.38
C TYR A 20 -14.74 -9.60 1.20
N TYR A 21 -15.30 -9.56 0.02
CA TYR A 21 -16.44 -8.68 -0.26
C TYR A 21 -17.70 -9.09 0.53
N ASP A 22 -17.88 -10.39 0.74
CA ASP A 22 -19.02 -10.91 1.51
C ASP A 22 -18.85 -10.61 3.00
N LEU A 23 -17.63 -10.75 3.54
CA LEU A 23 -17.31 -10.49 4.94
C LEU A 23 -17.50 -9.01 5.32
N TYR A 24 -17.09 -8.09 4.45
CA TYR A 24 -17.17 -6.65 4.71
C TYR A 24 -18.39 -5.97 4.09
N ARG A 25 -19.35 -6.75 3.61
CA ARG A 25 -20.59 -6.22 3.03
C ARG A 25 -21.36 -5.38 4.05
N GLY A 26 -21.59 -4.10 3.72
CA GLY A 26 -22.27 -3.16 4.60
C GLY A 26 -21.38 -2.53 5.69
N CYS A 27 -20.08 -2.76 5.67
CA CYS A 27 -19.15 -2.05 6.54
C CYS A 27 -18.81 -0.68 5.96
N ASP A 28 -19.13 0.41 6.69
CA ASP A 28 -18.94 1.80 6.25
C ASP A 28 -17.47 2.21 6.19
N CYS A 29 -16.58 1.50 6.86
CA CYS A 29 -15.14 1.79 6.93
C CYS A 29 -14.31 0.96 5.95
N ALA A 30 -14.80 -0.21 5.52
CA ALA A 30 -14.12 -1.03 4.55
C ALA A 30 -14.26 -0.48 3.12
N VAL A 31 -13.19 -0.55 2.35
CA VAL A 31 -13.17 -0.16 0.94
C VAL A 31 -12.93 -1.40 0.09
N PRO A 32 -13.84 -1.73 -0.84
CA PRO A 32 -13.65 -2.88 -1.70
C PRO A 32 -12.50 -2.63 -2.67
N PHE A 33 -11.59 -3.58 -2.77
CA PHE A 33 -10.52 -3.56 -3.75
C PHE A 33 -11.07 -3.79 -5.15
N LEU A 34 -10.36 -3.31 -6.17
CA LEU A 34 -10.75 -3.57 -7.55
C LEU A 34 -10.66 -5.07 -7.87
N TYR A 35 -11.79 -5.68 -8.20
CA TYR A 35 -11.88 -7.13 -8.41
C TYR A 35 -10.92 -7.66 -9.49
N PHE A 36 -10.74 -6.89 -10.58
CA PHE A 36 -9.85 -7.31 -11.66
C PHE A 36 -8.37 -7.26 -11.23
N ASP A 37 -8.02 -6.31 -10.33
CA ASP A 37 -6.67 -6.14 -9.81
C ASP A 37 -6.35 -7.26 -8.80
N GLU A 38 -7.26 -7.57 -7.86
CA GLU A 38 -7.14 -8.73 -6.98
C GLU A 38 -6.94 -10.03 -7.78
N MET A 39 -7.74 -10.21 -8.84
CA MET A 39 -7.63 -11.36 -9.71
C MET A 39 -6.29 -11.41 -10.46
N ALA A 40 -5.73 -10.28 -10.85
CA ALA A 40 -4.43 -10.22 -11.50
C ALA A 40 -3.28 -10.45 -10.51
N THR A 41 -3.35 -9.84 -9.33
CA THR A 41 -2.33 -9.94 -8.27
C THR A 41 -2.15 -11.37 -7.77
N LEU A 42 -3.24 -12.12 -7.61
CA LEU A 42 -3.20 -13.49 -7.09
C LEU A 42 -2.90 -14.58 -8.15
N ARG A 43 -2.68 -14.20 -9.42
CA ARG A 43 -2.41 -15.14 -10.51
C ARG A 43 -0.95 -15.12 -10.93
N SER A 44 -0.32 -16.29 -10.91
CA SER A 44 1.07 -16.47 -11.34
C SER A 44 1.34 -16.14 -12.82
N ASP A 45 0.33 -16.28 -13.68
CA ASP A 45 0.42 -15.92 -15.10
C ASP A 45 0.23 -14.43 -15.39
N LYS A 46 -0.09 -13.62 -14.37
CA LYS A 46 -0.37 -12.18 -14.49
C LYS A 46 0.50 -11.29 -13.62
N ASN A 47 0.85 -11.74 -12.43
CA ASN A 47 1.64 -10.97 -11.49
C ASN A 47 3.15 -11.24 -11.67
N PRO A 48 3.94 -10.22 -12.07
CA PRO A 48 5.39 -10.36 -12.21
C PRO A 48 6.10 -10.74 -10.91
N SER A 49 5.49 -10.53 -9.75
CA SER A 49 6.09 -10.88 -8.45
C SER A 49 6.36 -12.38 -8.31
N PHE A 50 5.66 -13.22 -9.07
CA PHE A 50 5.95 -14.68 -9.10
C PHE A 50 7.30 -15.04 -9.73
N GLU A 51 8.06 -14.08 -10.27
CA GLU A 51 9.46 -14.30 -10.67
C GLU A 51 10.36 -14.58 -9.44
N CYS A 52 10.01 -14.00 -8.28
CA CYS A 52 10.76 -14.18 -7.04
C CYS A 52 9.88 -14.64 -5.86
N CYS A 53 8.60 -14.79 -6.06
CA CYS A 53 7.66 -15.21 -5.03
C CYS A 53 7.04 -16.57 -5.36
N GLU A 54 6.76 -17.32 -4.30
CA GLU A 54 5.94 -18.53 -4.32
C GLU A 54 4.75 -18.32 -3.38
N ALA A 55 3.56 -18.75 -3.78
CA ALA A 55 2.38 -18.57 -2.94
C ALA A 55 1.44 -19.77 -2.99
N GLN A 56 0.77 -20.01 -1.87
CA GLN A 56 -0.34 -20.95 -1.72
C GLN A 56 -1.49 -20.24 -1.01
N TYR A 57 -2.71 -20.45 -1.50
CA TYR A 57 -3.93 -19.86 -0.92
C TYR A 57 -4.75 -20.94 -0.23
N PHE A 58 -5.35 -20.57 0.91
CA PHE A 58 -6.15 -21.48 1.71
C PHE A 58 -7.53 -20.87 2.01
N LEU A 59 -8.54 -21.71 1.97
CA LEU A 59 -9.90 -21.40 2.41
C LEU A 59 -10.24 -22.26 3.62
N ALA A 60 -10.82 -21.64 4.65
CA ALA A 60 -11.38 -22.32 5.80
C ALA A 60 -12.88 -22.54 5.60
N TYR A 61 -13.33 -23.77 5.84
CA TYR A 61 -14.73 -24.19 5.75
C TYR A 61 -15.26 -24.63 7.12
N LYS A 62 -16.47 -24.19 7.47
CA LYS A 62 -17.22 -24.66 8.62
C LYS A 62 -18.67 -24.90 8.18
N ASP A 63 -19.18 -26.10 8.41
CA ASP A 63 -20.54 -26.53 8.02
C ASP A 63 -20.83 -26.27 6.51
N GLY A 64 -19.82 -26.53 5.67
CA GLY A 64 -19.91 -26.39 4.21
C GLY A 64 -19.83 -24.95 3.69
N LYS A 65 -19.68 -23.96 4.56
CA LYS A 65 -19.54 -22.54 4.20
C LYS A 65 -18.08 -22.07 4.34
N ILE A 66 -17.66 -21.17 3.47
CA ILE A 66 -16.38 -20.49 3.62
C ILE A 66 -16.49 -19.51 4.79
N VAL A 67 -15.57 -19.63 5.75
CA VAL A 67 -15.52 -18.81 6.98
C VAL A 67 -14.20 -18.06 7.15
N GLY A 68 -13.23 -18.29 6.26
CA GLY A 68 -11.98 -17.54 6.26
C GLY A 68 -11.10 -17.87 5.06
N ARG A 69 -10.10 -17.02 4.86
CA ARG A 69 -9.08 -17.16 3.81
C ARG A 69 -7.71 -16.69 4.31
N VAL A 70 -6.65 -17.23 3.75
CA VAL A 70 -5.28 -16.72 3.95
C VAL A 70 -4.40 -17.07 2.77
N ALA A 71 -3.45 -16.20 2.43
CA ALA A 71 -2.37 -16.46 1.51
C ALA A 71 -1.08 -16.73 2.29
N ALA A 72 -0.38 -17.82 1.98
CA ALA A 72 1.00 -18.06 2.38
C ALA A 72 1.91 -17.63 1.22
N ILE A 73 2.92 -16.81 1.49
CA ILE A 73 3.78 -16.22 0.45
C ILE A 73 5.23 -16.30 0.91
N ILE A 74 6.13 -16.74 0.03
CA ILE A 74 7.57 -16.65 0.22
C ILE A 74 8.12 -15.71 -0.83
N ASN A 75 8.68 -14.58 -0.40
CA ASN A 75 9.43 -13.69 -1.27
C ASN A 75 10.92 -13.98 -1.11
N ARG A 76 11.48 -14.71 -2.08
CA ARG A 76 12.88 -15.17 -2.04
C ARG A 76 13.86 -14.00 -2.10
N ARG A 77 13.55 -12.96 -2.87
CA ARG A 77 14.40 -11.76 -2.98
C ARG A 77 14.48 -11.00 -1.66
N ALA A 78 13.34 -10.84 -0.97
CA ALA A 78 13.31 -10.22 0.36
C ALA A 78 14.06 -11.10 1.37
N ASN A 79 13.83 -12.40 1.39
CA ASN A 79 14.53 -13.34 2.28
C ASN A 79 16.05 -13.31 2.10
N GLU A 80 16.53 -13.28 0.84
CA GLU A 80 17.95 -13.14 0.52
C GLU A 80 18.51 -11.79 1.00
N ARG A 81 17.84 -10.69 0.66
CA ARG A 81 18.29 -9.33 1.05
C ARG A 81 18.41 -9.18 2.57
N TRP A 82 17.42 -9.67 3.30
CA TRP A 82 17.34 -9.50 4.76
C TRP A 82 17.95 -10.67 5.52
N ASN A 83 18.57 -11.62 4.81
CA ASN A 83 19.19 -12.83 5.36
C ASN A 83 18.25 -13.54 6.36
N CYS A 84 17.02 -13.78 5.95
CA CYS A 84 16.00 -14.47 6.73
C CYS A 84 15.38 -15.64 5.95
N HIS A 85 14.69 -16.54 6.67
CA HIS A 85 13.92 -17.65 6.10
C HIS A 85 12.47 -17.51 6.54
N GLN A 86 11.76 -16.55 5.91
CA GLN A 86 10.45 -16.11 6.33
C GLN A 86 9.37 -16.51 5.32
N VAL A 87 8.25 -17.05 5.84
CA VAL A 87 6.97 -17.09 5.15
C VAL A 87 6.12 -15.91 5.58
N ARG A 88 5.50 -15.23 4.62
CA ARG A 88 4.53 -14.17 4.87
C ARG A 88 3.13 -14.74 4.91
N PHE A 89 2.25 -14.22 5.79
CA PHE A 89 0.81 -14.40 5.64
C PHE A 89 0.17 -13.08 5.18
N GLY A 90 -0.74 -13.17 4.19
CA GLY A 90 -1.49 -12.02 3.68
C GLY A 90 -2.89 -12.46 3.30
N TRP A 91 -3.75 -11.54 2.83
CA TRP A 91 -5.16 -11.84 2.54
C TRP A 91 -5.82 -12.64 3.67
N PHE A 92 -5.49 -12.29 4.90
CA PHE A 92 -5.91 -12.97 6.10
C PHE A 92 -7.24 -12.39 6.58
N ASP A 93 -8.33 -13.01 6.17
CA ASP A 93 -9.70 -12.60 6.50
C ASP A 93 -10.49 -13.77 7.04
N PHE A 94 -11.28 -13.54 8.10
CA PHE A 94 -12.04 -14.58 8.78
C PHE A 94 -13.21 -14.01 9.60
N ILE A 95 -14.20 -14.85 9.89
CA ILE A 95 -15.29 -14.51 10.82
C ILE A 95 -14.75 -14.48 12.27
N ASP A 96 -15.47 -13.82 13.20
CA ASP A 96 -15.10 -13.79 14.63
C ASP A 96 -15.22 -15.18 15.29
N ASP A 97 -14.25 -16.04 14.98
CA ASP A 97 -14.12 -17.40 15.50
C ASP A 97 -12.63 -17.74 15.61
N LEU A 98 -12.14 -17.89 16.86
CA LEU A 98 -10.73 -18.14 17.15
C LEU A 98 -10.23 -19.48 16.54
N GLU A 99 -11.10 -20.50 16.43
CA GLU A 99 -10.76 -21.77 15.75
C GLU A 99 -10.38 -21.48 14.29
N VAL A 100 -11.15 -20.64 13.59
CA VAL A 100 -10.93 -20.31 12.17
C VAL A 100 -9.59 -19.61 11.96
N SER A 101 -9.33 -18.54 12.71
CA SER A 101 -8.07 -17.79 12.59
C SER A 101 -6.85 -18.64 12.93
N THR A 102 -6.97 -19.51 13.95
CA THR A 102 -5.88 -20.41 14.38
C THR A 102 -5.54 -21.43 13.30
N VAL A 103 -6.53 -22.10 12.72
CA VAL A 103 -6.25 -23.12 11.69
C VAL A 103 -5.77 -22.52 10.37
N LEU A 104 -6.20 -21.30 10.03
CA LEU A 104 -5.68 -20.58 8.87
C LEU A 104 -4.18 -20.27 9.02
N LEU A 105 -3.78 -19.69 10.15
CA LEU A 105 -2.35 -19.42 10.39
C LEU A 105 -1.53 -20.69 10.54
N LYS A 106 -2.09 -21.75 11.12
CA LYS A 106 -1.47 -23.07 11.17
C LYS A 106 -1.19 -23.61 9.77
N ALA A 107 -2.10 -23.43 8.82
CA ALA A 107 -1.87 -23.85 7.42
C ALA A 107 -0.68 -23.08 6.78
N VAL A 108 -0.53 -21.77 7.07
CA VAL A 108 0.64 -20.98 6.63
C VAL A 108 1.91 -21.49 7.28
N GLU A 109 1.90 -21.77 8.60
CA GLU A 109 3.04 -22.35 9.32
C GLU A 109 3.49 -23.68 8.71
N ASP A 110 2.54 -24.60 8.49
CA ASP A 110 2.84 -25.93 7.97
C ASP A 110 3.40 -25.87 6.55
N TRP A 111 2.81 -25.03 5.70
CA TRP A 111 3.32 -24.82 4.35
C TRP A 111 4.71 -24.16 4.37
N GLY A 112 4.93 -23.17 5.24
CA GLY A 112 6.21 -22.51 5.42
C GLY A 112 7.30 -23.48 5.90
N ARG A 113 7.02 -24.30 6.92
CA ARG A 113 7.95 -25.34 7.41
C ARG A 113 8.29 -26.35 6.33
N ALA A 114 7.31 -26.80 5.55
CA ALA A 114 7.54 -27.71 4.43
C ALA A 114 8.46 -27.12 3.35
N LYS A 115 8.58 -25.79 3.27
CA LYS A 115 9.48 -25.04 2.39
C LYS A 115 10.78 -24.59 3.07
N GLY A 116 11.05 -25.01 4.30
CA GLY A 116 12.27 -24.69 5.04
C GLY A 116 12.27 -23.29 5.68
N MET A 117 11.10 -22.67 5.83
CA MET A 117 11.00 -21.40 6.53
C MET A 117 11.03 -21.61 8.05
N VAL A 118 11.70 -20.70 8.76
CA VAL A 118 11.90 -20.77 10.21
C VAL A 118 11.11 -19.69 10.98
N GLU A 119 10.52 -18.77 10.25
CA GLU A 119 9.67 -17.72 10.83
C GLU A 119 8.50 -17.38 9.90
N MET A 120 7.43 -16.85 10.50
CA MET A 120 6.27 -16.32 9.81
C MET A 120 6.05 -14.85 10.20
N ALA A 121 5.77 -13.99 9.21
CA ALA A 121 5.43 -12.59 9.47
C ALA A 121 4.26 -12.13 8.59
N GLY A 122 3.55 -11.11 9.07
CA GLY A 122 2.44 -10.50 8.33
C GLY A 122 1.43 -9.76 9.22
N PRO A 123 0.33 -9.30 8.61
CA PRO A 123 -0.03 -9.44 7.19
C PRO A 123 0.90 -8.70 6.24
N LEU A 124 1.39 -9.36 5.21
CA LEU A 124 2.27 -8.81 4.17
C LEU A 124 1.88 -9.40 2.80
N GLY A 125 2.02 -8.59 1.76
CA GLY A 125 1.81 -9.00 0.37
C GLY A 125 3.04 -9.63 -0.29
N PHE A 126 3.02 -9.70 -1.61
CA PHE A 126 4.15 -10.18 -2.42
C PHE A 126 5.33 -9.22 -2.35
N ILE A 127 5.05 -7.92 -2.44
CA ILE A 127 6.02 -6.82 -2.45
C ILE A 127 5.51 -5.65 -1.58
N ASP A 128 6.37 -4.71 -1.26
CA ASP A 128 6.08 -3.62 -0.34
C ASP A 128 5.09 -2.56 -0.90
N THR A 129 4.74 -2.62 -2.17
CA THR A 129 3.64 -1.84 -2.74
C THR A 129 2.27 -2.51 -2.58
N ASP A 130 2.25 -3.76 -2.10
CA ASP A 130 1.02 -4.41 -1.69
C ASP A 130 0.61 -3.92 -0.29
N ARG A 131 -0.60 -4.30 0.13
CA ARG A 131 -1.13 -3.89 1.43
C ARG A 131 -0.43 -4.60 2.57
N GLU A 132 0.01 -3.83 3.54
CA GLU A 132 0.76 -4.30 4.69
C GLU A 132 0.02 -4.04 6.00
N GLY A 133 0.25 -4.91 6.96
CA GLY A 133 -0.23 -4.77 8.32
C GLY A 133 -1.71 -5.05 8.53
N MET A 134 -2.03 -5.31 9.78
CA MET A 134 -3.37 -5.49 10.33
C MET A 134 -3.75 -4.21 11.08
N LEU A 135 -4.93 -3.66 10.79
CA LEU A 135 -5.45 -2.49 11.51
C LEU A 135 -5.56 -2.79 13.00
N VAL A 136 -4.95 -1.94 13.84
CA VAL A 136 -4.97 -2.05 15.31
C VAL A 136 -5.54 -0.79 15.98
N GLU A 137 -5.54 0.35 15.31
CA GLU A 137 -6.16 1.61 15.74
C GLU A 137 -6.84 2.30 14.56
N GLY A 138 -7.95 3.01 14.80
CA GLY A 138 -8.70 3.74 13.76
C GLY A 138 -9.74 2.88 13.04
N PHE A 139 -10.37 1.93 13.72
CA PHE A 139 -11.39 1.04 13.16
C PHE A 139 -12.66 1.77 12.71
N ASP A 140 -12.89 2.98 13.19
CA ASP A 140 -13.98 3.89 12.83
C ASP A 140 -13.65 4.79 11.63
N GLN A 141 -12.42 4.72 11.13
CA GLN A 141 -11.95 5.52 10.00
C GLN A 141 -12.17 4.78 8.68
N LEU A 142 -12.56 5.54 7.64
CA LEU A 142 -12.63 5.00 6.29
C LEU A 142 -11.23 4.57 5.83
N ALA A 143 -11.08 3.32 5.40
CA ALA A 143 -9.83 2.84 4.83
C ALA A 143 -9.51 3.55 3.48
N SER A 144 -8.25 3.60 3.10
CA SER A 144 -7.87 3.89 1.73
C SER A 144 -7.88 2.60 0.88
N MET A 145 -7.85 2.73 -0.44
CA MET A 145 -7.75 1.56 -1.32
C MET A 145 -6.36 0.86 -1.25
N TYR A 146 -5.41 1.48 -0.56
CA TYR A 146 -4.01 1.03 -0.48
C TYR A 146 -3.70 0.28 0.82
N VAL A 147 -4.66 0.20 1.75
CA VAL A 147 -4.47 -0.45 3.06
C VAL A 147 -5.54 -1.51 3.31
N ASN A 148 -5.21 -2.44 4.21
CA ASN A 148 -6.17 -3.39 4.70
C ASN A 148 -7.13 -2.71 5.71
N TYR A 149 -8.42 -3.04 5.62
CA TYR A 149 -9.35 -2.88 6.73
C TYR A 149 -9.60 -4.24 7.34
N ASN A 150 -9.70 -4.30 8.65
CA ASN A 150 -10.15 -5.48 9.38
C ASN A 150 -10.95 -5.09 10.62
N TYR A 151 -11.79 -5.99 11.08
CA TYR A 151 -12.56 -5.79 12.31
C TYR A 151 -11.67 -5.83 13.58
N PRO A 152 -12.11 -5.20 14.69
CA PRO A 152 -11.33 -5.14 15.94
C PRO A 152 -11.00 -6.50 16.58
N TYR A 153 -11.70 -7.59 16.20
CA TYR A 153 -11.40 -8.92 16.73
C TYR A 153 -10.12 -9.54 16.14
N TYR A 154 -9.63 -9.06 14.98
CA TYR A 154 -8.42 -9.61 14.33
C TYR A 154 -7.17 -9.53 15.22
N PRO A 155 -6.74 -8.35 15.70
CA PRO A 155 -5.58 -8.27 16.59
C PRO A 155 -5.81 -9.02 17.91
N ARG A 156 -7.02 -9.02 18.45
CA ARG A 156 -7.36 -9.79 19.65
C ARG A 156 -7.13 -11.29 19.48
N HIS A 157 -7.45 -11.84 18.29
CA HIS A 157 -7.19 -13.26 17.99
C HIS A 157 -5.69 -13.55 17.94
N ILE A 158 -4.90 -12.72 17.23
CA ILE A 158 -3.44 -12.91 17.16
C ILE A 158 -2.80 -12.84 18.54
N GLU A 159 -3.22 -11.89 19.38
CA GLU A 159 -2.68 -11.69 20.73
C GLU A 159 -3.02 -12.84 21.69
N GLN A 160 -4.08 -13.60 21.42
CA GLN A 160 -4.42 -14.82 22.16
C GLN A 160 -3.59 -16.04 21.73
N MET A 161 -2.97 -15.98 20.55
CA MET A 161 -2.17 -17.08 20.02
C MET A 161 -0.73 -17.00 20.54
N SER A 162 -0.21 -18.08 21.08
CA SER A 162 1.16 -18.14 21.57
C SER A 162 2.20 -17.95 20.46
N GLY A 163 3.29 -17.27 20.78
CA GLY A 163 4.45 -17.12 19.93
C GLY A 163 4.42 -15.91 18.98
N PHE A 164 3.27 -15.27 18.78
CA PHE A 164 3.21 -14.03 18.03
C PHE A 164 3.72 -12.84 18.84
N LYS A 165 4.50 -11.99 18.19
CA LYS A 165 5.00 -10.72 18.73
C LYS A 165 4.80 -9.62 17.69
N LYS A 166 4.70 -8.37 18.15
CA LYS A 166 4.81 -7.21 17.27
C LYS A 166 6.13 -7.28 16.50
N ASP A 167 6.05 -7.12 15.20
CA ASP A 167 7.21 -6.97 14.33
C ASP A 167 7.44 -5.49 14.02
N ASN A 168 6.49 -4.87 13.31
CA ASN A 168 6.54 -3.46 12.96
C ASN A 168 5.16 -2.82 12.96
N ASP A 169 5.07 -1.55 13.32
CA ASP A 169 3.87 -0.74 13.16
C ASP A 169 4.04 0.27 12.04
N TYR A 170 2.96 0.49 11.31
CA TYR A 170 2.81 1.54 10.33
C TYR A 170 1.73 2.51 10.79
N VAL A 171 1.98 3.80 10.63
CA VAL A 171 1.03 4.87 10.95
C VAL A 171 0.62 5.61 9.71
N GLU A 172 -0.63 6.02 9.66
CA GLU A 172 -1.17 6.88 8.62
C GLU A 172 -1.63 8.19 9.23
N CYS A 173 -1.22 9.29 8.61
CA CYS A 173 -1.62 10.63 9.03
C CYS A 173 -2.70 11.20 8.13
N LYS A 174 -3.68 11.84 8.75
CA LYS A 174 -4.61 12.74 8.10
C LYS A 174 -4.14 14.16 8.30
N VAL A 175 -3.84 14.84 7.19
CA VAL A 175 -3.23 16.16 7.15
C VAL A 175 -4.25 17.13 6.55
N LYS A 176 -4.59 18.20 7.25
CA LYS A 176 -5.45 19.23 6.71
C LYS A 176 -4.71 19.98 5.61
N VAL A 177 -5.34 20.15 4.46
CA VAL A 177 -4.79 20.99 3.40
C VAL A 177 -4.79 22.45 3.86
N PRO A 178 -3.63 23.12 3.95
CA PRO A 178 -3.57 24.49 4.44
C PRO A 178 -4.17 25.46 3.41
N GLU A 179 -4.85 26.51 3.89
CA GLU A 179 -5.40 27.57 3.03
C GLU A 179 -4.32 28.38 2.33
N ILE A 180 -3.15 28.49 2.96
CA ILE A 180 -1.95 29.16 2.42
C ILE A 180 -0.78 28.21 2.60
N VAL A 181 0.08 28.09 1.58
CA VAL A 181 1.31 27.31 1.70
C VAL A 181 2.13 27.81 2.89
N PRO A 182 2.50 26.95 3.85
CA PRO A 182 3.24 27.38 5.04
C PRO A 182 4.52 28.11 4.67
N GLU A 183 4.76 29.26 5.29
CA GLU A 183 5.89 30.17 5.00
C GLU A 183 7.23 29.44 5.06
N LYS A 184 7.36 28.43 5.92
CA LYS A 184 8.54 27.60 6.03
C LYS A 184 8.85 26.83 4.75
N PHE A 185 7.83 26.26 4.09
CA PHE A 185 8.03 25.56 2.80
C PHE A 185 8.46 26.54 1.72
N VAL A 186 7.88 27.74 1.68
CA VAL A 186 8.27 28.80 0.72
C VAL A 186 9.73 29.21 0.94
N LYS A 187 10.10 29.56 2.18
CA LYS A 187 11.48 29.98 2.51
C LYS A 187 12.52 28.90 2.24
N VAL A 188 12.21 27.64 2.61
CA VAL A 188 13.12 26.52 2.34
C VAL A 188 13.24 26.26 0.85
N THR A 189 12.14 26.30 0.11
CA THR A 189 12.13 26.14 -1.35
C THR A 189 13.02 27.20 -2.03
N ASP A 190 12.89 28.47 -1.65
CA ASP A 190 13.70 29.56 -2.21
C ASP A 190 15.19 29.39 -1.87
N MET A 191 15.51 28.99 -0.65
CA MET A 191 16.86 28.70 -0.22
C MET A 191 17.46 27.54 -1.04
N VAL A 192 16.72 26.44 -1.19
CA VAL A 192 17.15 25.25 -1.92
C VAL A 192 17.39 25.57 -3.40
N ARG A 193 16.48 26.31 -4.04
CA ARG A 193 16.65 26.77 -5.42
C ARG A 193 17.91 27.62 -5.61
N ARG A 194 18.13 28.60 -4.70
CA ARG A 194 19.29 29.51 -4.80
C ARG A 194 20.62 28.83 -4.50
N ARG A 195 20.63 27.95 -3.47
CA ARG A 195 21.90 27.36 -2.98
C ARG A 195 22.31 26.11 -3.74
N TYR A 196 21.35 25.30 -4.18
CA TYR A 196 21.61 23.99 -4.78
C TYR A 196 21.14 23.87 -6.23
N GLY A 197 20.46 24.87 -6.77
CA GLY A 197 19.98 24.85 -8.16
C GLY A 197 18.85 23.85 -8.42
N LEU A 198 18.27 23.23 -7.37
CA LEU A 198 17.22 22.22 -7.52
C LEU A 198 15.95 22.86 -8.09
N LYS A 199 15.30 22.16 -9.02
CA LYS A 199 14.07 22.61 -9.69
C LYS A 199 13.00 21.58 -9.59
N VAL A 200 11.74 22.05 -9.50
CA VAL A 200 10.57 21.23 -9.73
C VAL A 200 10.38 21.04 -11.22
N HIS A 201 10.04 19.81 -11.62
CA HIS A 201 9.68 19.47 -12.99
C HIS A 201 8.29 18.80 -13.00
N LYS A 202 7.43 19.25 -13.90
CA LYS A 202 6.13 18.64 -14.20
C LYS A 202 6.23 17.86 -15.49
N PHE A 203 6.04 16.58 -15.43
CA PHE A 203 6.12 15.73 -16.61
C PHE A 203 4.93 15.88 -17.52
N THR A 204 5.19 15.78 -18.81
CA THR A 204 4.20 15.45 -19.83
C THR A 204 4.05 13.93 -19.93
N ARG A 205 2.92 13.46 -20.53
CA ARG A 205 2.75 12.02 -20.79
C ARG A 205 3.81 11.46 -21.75
N HIS A 206 4.27 12.29 -22.70
CA HIS A 206 5.34 11.92 -23.62
C HIS A 206 6.66 11.65 -22.88
N GLU A 207 7.09 12.55 -22.00
CA GLU A 207 8.29 12.35 -21.19
C GLU A 207 8.22 11.09 -20.33
N LEU A 208 7.06 10.84 -19.69
CA LEU A 208 6.89 9.66 -18.83
C LEU A 208 6.97 8.35 -19.61
N ILE A 209 6.40 8.30 -20.81
CA ILE A 209 6.27 7.07 -21.61
C ILE A 209 7.44 6.93 -22.58
N GLU A 210 7.64 7.91 -23.47
CA GLU A 210 8.57 7.81 -24.59
C GLU A 210 10.02 8.14 -24.21
N GLU A 211 10.23 9.09 -23.29
CA GLU A 211 11.56 9.44 -22.79
C GLU A 211 11.96 8.64 -21.55
N GLY A 212 11.07 7.73 -21.08
CA GLY A 212 11.35 6.77 -20.02
C GLY A 212 11.43 7.35 -18.60
N TYR A 213 10.94 8.58 -18.37
CA TYR A 213 10.94 9.15 -17.03
C TYR A 213 10.02 8.39 -16.07
N GLY A 214 8.95 7.76 -16.54
CA GLY A 214 8.11 6.89 -15.72
C GLY A 214 8.91 5.74 -15.10
N ARG A 215 9.83 5.14 -15.85
CA ARG A 215 10.74 4.11 -15.34
C ARG A 215 11.73 4.70 -14.32
N LYS A 216 12.34 5.85 -14.64
CA LYS A 216 13.30 6.53 -13.75
C LYS A 216 12.70 6.87 -12.38
N VAL A 217 11.37 7.15 -12.30
CA VAL A 217 10.66 7.35 -11.02
C VAL A 217 10.73 6.08 -10.15
N PHE A 218 10.47 4.90 -10.72
CA PHE A 218 10.52 3.65 -9.97
C PHE A 218 11.93 3.15 -9.70
N ASP A 219 12.90 3.48 -10.56
CA ASP A 219 14.33 3.27 -10.26
C ASP A 219 14.76 4.12 -9.06
N LEU A 220 14.28 5.37 -9.00
CA LEU A 220 14.51 6.25 -7.86
C LEU A 220 13.78 5.73 -6.59
N LEU A 221 12.60 5.16 -6.72
CA LEU A 221 11.91 4.48 -5.62
C LEU A 221 12.76 3.33 -5.08
N ASN A 222 13.26 2.45 -5.96
CA ASN A 222 14.16 1.36 -5.57
C ASN A 222 15.40 1.88 -4.80
N ALA A 223 15.96 3.02 -5.20
CA ALA A 223 17.11 3.62 -4.53
C ALA A 223 16.76 4.27 -3.18
N THR A 224 15.60 4.92 -3.08
CA THR A 224 15.19 5.67 -1.89
C THR A 224 14.58 4.80 -0.79
N TYR A 225 14.04 3.62 -1.15
CA TYR A 225 13.40 2.67 -0.24
C TYR A 225 14.29 1.47 0.11
N ALA A 226 15.49 1.41 -0.47
CA ALA A 226 16.40 0.27 -0.35
C ALA A 226 16.67 -0.17 1.11
N ASP A 227 16.69 0.77 2.05
CA ASP A 227 17.00 0.54 3.46
C ASP A 227 15.75 0.41 4.34
N LEU A 228 14.54 0.49 3.77
CA LEU A 228 13.31 0.26 4.52
C LEU A 228 13.15 -1.23 4.82
N TYR A 229 12.77 -1.52 6.06
CA TYR A 229 12.55 -2.89 6.53
C TYR A 229 11.53 -3.64 5.65
N GLY A 230 11.87 -4.86 5.26
CA GLY A 230 11.01 -5.69 4.42
C GLY A 230 11.07 -5.35 2.93
N PHE A 231 11.61 -4.19 2.53
CA PHE A 231 11.65 -3.78 1.14
C PHE A 231 12.48 -4.75 0.27
N SER A 232 11.94 -5.07 -0.87
CA SER A 232 12.63 -5.80 -1.93
C SER A 232 12.58 -5.01 -3.24
N GLN A 233 13.72 -4.87 -3.91
CA GLN A 233 13.79 -4.11 -5.16
C GLN A 233 12.81 -4.64 -6.20
N LEU A 234 12.12 -3.72 -6.85
CA LEU A 234 11.23 -4.02 -7.97
C LEU A 234 12.05 -4.50 -9.17
N SER A 235 11.62 -5.56 -9.82
CA SER A 235 12.18 -6.01 -11.09
C SER A 235 11.71 -5.11 -12.24
N ASP A 236 12.42 -5.18 -13.36
CA ASP A 236 12.06 -4.45 -14.58
C ASP A 236 10.60 -4.69 -15.01
N ARG A 237 10.12 -5.93 -14.94
CA ARG A 237 8.73 -6.27 -15.28
C ARG A 237 7.72 -5.71 -14.27
N GLN A 238 8.09 -5.65 -12.99
CA GLN A 238 7.26 -5.02 -11.97
C GLN A 238 7.18 -3.50 -12.21
N ILE A 239 8.32 -2.86 -12.52
CA ILE A 239 8.39 -1.44 -12.87
C ILE A 239 7.54 -1.16 -14.11
N ASP A 240 7.70 -1.92 -15.18
CA ASP A 240 6.92 -1.73 -16.42
C ASP A 240 5.41 -1.88 -16.17
N LYS A 241 5.00 -2.83 -15.32
CA LYS A 241 3.60 -2.96 -14.92
C LYS A 241 3.12 -1.72 -14.18
N LEU A 242 3.85 -1.25 -13.16
CA LEU A 242 3.48 -0.07 -12.37
C LEU A 242 3.41 1.19 -13.23
N VAL A 243 4.40 1.42 -14.11
CA VAL A 243 4.39 2.53 -15.07
C VAL A 243 3.12 2.50 -15.93
N ASN A 244 2.80 1.32 -16.51
CA ASN A 244 1.62 1.18 -17.35
C ASN A 244 0.30 1.37 -16.59
N ASP A 245 0.22 0.93 -15.35
CA ASP A 245 -1.00 1.00 -14.56
C ASP A 245 -1.23 2.43 -14.04
N TYR A 246 -0.19 3.09 -13.51
CA TYR A 246 -0.32 4.41 -12.89
C TYR A 246 -0.35 5.57 -13.87
N ILE A 247 0.48 5.58 -14.94
CA ILE A 247 0.56 6.73 -15.86
C ILE A 247 -0.78 6.97 -16.58
N LYS A 248 -1.54 5.91 -16.85
CA LYS A 248 -2.83 6.02 -17.56
C LYS A 248 -3.88 6.80 -16.79
N ILE A 249 -3.83 6.73 -15.46
CA ILE A 249 -4.83 7.31 -14.56
C ILE A 249 -4.31 8.53 -13.79
N ALA A 250 -2.99 8.79 -13.84
CA ALA A 250 -2.39 9.91 -13.11
C ALA A 250 -2.84 11.27 -13.66
N ASP A 251 -3.24 12.16 -12.76
CA ASP A 251 -3.24 13.59 -13.02
C ASP A 251 -1.82 14.13 -12.79
N LEU A 252 -1.19 14.60 -13.86
CA LEU A 252 0.23 15.01 -13.81
C LEU A 252 0.45 16.27 -12.97
N ASN A 253 -0.58 17.07 -12.71
CA ASN A 253 -0.52 18.16 -11.73
C ASN A 253 -0.30 17.65 -10.30
N LEU A 254 -0.74 16.43 -10.01
CA LEU A 254 -0.59 15.76 -8.71
C LEU A 254 0.68 14.89 -8.62
N VAL A 255 1.57 15.00 -9.62
CA VAL A 255 2.90 14.34 -9.65
C VAL A 255 3.98 15.40 -9.72
N THR A 256 4.99 15.30 -8.87
CA THR A 256 6.12 16.24 -8.80
C THR A 256 7.43 15.50 -8.89
N ALA A 257 8.36 15.99 -9.70
CA ALA A 257 9.75 15.56 -9.68
C ALA A 257 10.66 16.71 -9.24
N ILE A 258 11.77 16.36 -8.61
CA ILE A 258 12.84 17.28 -8.26
C ILE A 258 14.05 16.91 -9.09
N MET A 259 14.58 17.92 -9.82
CA MET A 259 15.73 17.78 -10.69
C MET A 259 16.92 18.55 -10.15
N ASP A 260 18.09 17.92 -10.21
CA ASP A 260 19.41 18.56 -10.11
C ASP A 260 20.04 18.47 -11.51
N ALA A 261 20.01 19.59 -12.25
CA ALA A 261 20.25 19.60 -13.70
C ALA A 261 19.36 18.55 -14.41
N GLU A 262 19.98 17.55 -15.05
CA GLU A 262 19.28 16.47 -15.75
C GLU A 262 18.99 15.24 -14.86
N LYS A 263 19.48 15.23 -13.61
CA LYS A 263 19.29 14.10 -12.69
C LYS A 263 18.03 14.28 -11.87
N MET A 264 17.12 13.31 -11.90
CA MET A 264 15.99 13.24 -10.96
C MET A 264 16.52 12.79 -9.59
N VAL A 265 16.25 13.62 -8.57
CA VAL A 265 16.74 13.40 -7.19
C VAL A 265 15.62 13.22 -6.17
N GLY A 266 14.39 13.48 -6.56
CA GLY A 266 13.21 13.28 -5.72
C GLY A 266 11.93 13.25 -6.54
N PHE A 267 10.88 12.70 -5.94
CA PHE A 267 9.54 12.66 -6.52
C PHE A 267 8.47 12.64 -5.44
N GLY A 268 7.27 13.07 -5.81
CA GLY A 268 6.04 12.90 -5.05
C GLY A 268 4.91 12.51 -5.99
N ILE A 269 4.18 11.45 -5.64
CA ILE A 269 3.03 10.95 -6.40
C ILE A 269 1.83 10.94 -5.48
N THR A 270 0.78 11.63 -5.90
CA THR A 270 -0.48 11.72 -5.16
C THR A 270 -1.66 11.46 -6.09
N PHE A 271 -2.76 10.96 -5.52
CA PHE A 271 -3.99 10.69 -6.27
C PHE A 271 -5.20 11.22 -5.51
N PRO A 272 -6.25 11.68 -6.20
CA PRO A 272 -7.54 11.88 -5.56
C PRO A 272 -8.02 10.57 -4.95
N SER A 273 -8.49 10.57 -3.70
CA SER A 273 -8.92 9.34 -3.04
C SER A 273 -10.12 8.69 -3.74
N PHE A 274 -9.98 7.41 -4.05
CA PHE A 274 -11.03 6.60 -4.67
C PHE A 274 -11.93 5.90 -3.66
N SER A 275 -11.62 5.94 -2.37
CA SER A 275 -12.26 5.14 -1.33
C SER A 275 -13.80 5.21 -1.38
N ARG A 276 -14.37 6.41 -1.36
CA ARG A 276 -15.82 6.59 -1.46
C ARG A 276 -16.42 6.19 -2.80
N ALA A 277 -15.67 6.28 -3.89
CA ALA A 277 -16.12 5.83 -5.21
C ALA A 277 -16.16 4.29 -5.29
N LEU A 278 -15.15 3.63 -4.72
CA LEU A 278 -15.07 2.18 -4.67
C LEU A 278 -16.14 1.57 -3.78
N GLN A 279 -16.50 2.18 -2.65
CA GLN A 279 -17.62 1.74 -1.83
C GLN A 279 -18.97 1.68 -2.59
N LYS A 280 -19.12 2.50 -3.64
CA LYS A 280 -20.31 2.52 -4.50
C LYS A 280 -20.25 1.47 -5.62
N THR A 281 -19.17 0.71 -5.72
CA THR A 281 -19.06 -0.41 -6.66
C THR A 281 -19.68 -1.67 -6.07
N ARG A 282 -20.11 -2.58 -6.92
CA ARG A 282 -20.52 -3.91 -6.49
C ARG A 282 -19.28 -4.82 -6.41
N ASP A 283 -18.83 -5.14 -5.20
CA ASP A 283 -17.69 -6.03 -4.96
C ASP A 283 -16.43 -5.59 -5.75
N GLY A 284 -16.12 -4.29 -5.75
CA GLY A 284 -14.95 -3.76 -6.48
C GLY A 284 -15.03 -3.86 -8.02
N ARG A 285 -16.20 -4.19 -8.59
CA ARG A 285 -16.37 -4.30 -10.04
C ARG A 285 -16.76 -2.97 -10.66
N LEU A 286 -16.04 -2.58 -11.71
CA LEU A 286 -16.33 -1.33 -12.42
C LEU A 286 -17.59 -1.42 -13.30
N PHE A 287 -17.93 -2.60 -13.83
CA PHE A 287 -19.10 -2.80 -14.64
C PHE A 287 -20.26 -3.45 -13.85
N PRO A 288 -21.53 -3.07 -14.12
CA PRO A 288 -21.96 -2.15 -15.18
C PRO A 288 -21.88 -0.65 -14.84
N PHE A 289 -21.87 -0.22 -13.57
CA PHE A 289 -22.01 1.21 -13.19
C PHE A 289 -20.88 1.75 -12.32
N GLY A 290 -20.02 0.89 -11.75
CA GLY A 290 -18.92 1.29 -10.86
C GLY A 290 -17.93 2.26 -11.51
N TRP A 291 -17.64 2.08 -12.81
CA TRP A 291 -16.74 2.94 -13.58
C TRP A 291 -17.13 4.43 -13.53
N TRP A 292 -18.45 4.73 -13.46
CA TRP A 292 -18.93 6.11 -13.40
C TRP A 292 -18.51 6.83 -12.13
N HIS A 293 -18.51 6.13 -11.00
CA HIS A 293 -18.05 6.70 -9.73
C HIS A 293 -16.55 6.97 -9.75
N VAL A 294 -15.75 6.07 -10.30
CA VAL A 294 -14.30 6.24 -10.48
C VAL A 294 -14.00 7.37 -11.48
N LEU A 295 -14.71 7.44 -12.60
CA LEU A 295 -14.55 8.50 -13.60
C LEU A 295 -14.78 9.90 -13.02
N LYS A 296 -15.75 10.05 -12.12
CA LYS A 296 -16.00 11.34 -11.44
C LYS A 296 -14.80 11.81 -10.64
N ILE A 297 -14.08 10.90 -10.02
CA ILE A 297 -12.86 11.21 -9.28
C ILE A 297 -11.73 11.57 -10.25
N LEU A 298 -11.49 10.75 -11.26
CA LEU A 298 -10.41 10.96 -12.23
C LEU A 298 -10.56 12.26 -13.04
N LYS A 299 -11.80 12.59 -13.43
CA LYS A 299 -12.04 13.73 -14.35
C LYS A 299 -12.36 15.03 -13.63
N TRP A 300 -13.05 14.97 -12.49
CA TRP A 300 -13.57 16.16 -11.80
C TRP A 300 -13.15 16.26 -10.34
N HIS A 301 -12.23 15.40 -9.87
CA HIS A 301 -11.70 15.39 -8.49
C HIS A 301 -12.81 15.47 -7.41
N LYS A 302 -13.94 14.74 -7.63
CA LYS A 302 -15.12 14.77 -6.74
C LYS A 302 -14.90 13.94 -5.47
N THR A 303 -13.89 14.35 -4.70
CA THR A 303 -13.52 13.80 -3.39
C THR A 303 -12.87 14.91 -2.57
N PRO A 304 -13.10 14.98 -1.25
CA PRO A 304 -12.41 15.95 -0.39
C PRO A 304 -11.02 15.50 0.03
N ILE A 305 -10.59 14.30 -0.37
CA ILE A 305 -9.34 13.68 0.10
C ILE A 305 -8.40 13.42 -1.08
N VAL A 306 -7.13 13.73 -0.87
CA VAL A 306 -6.01 13.32 -1.73
C VAL A 306 -5.14 12.31 -0.98
N ASP A 307 -4.85 11.18 -1.62
CA ASP A 307 -3.95 10.14 -1.08
C ASP A 307 -2.50 10.47 -1.46
N LEU A 308 -1.63 10.62 -0.46
CA LEU A 308 -0.18 10.80 -0.63
C LEU A 308 0.45 9.42 -0.78
N LEU A 309 0.55 8.95 -2.02
CA LEU A 309 0.87 7.55 -2.29
C LEU A 309 2.35 7.23 -2.12
N LEU A 310 3.21 7.95 -2.83
CA LEU A 310 4.66 7.71 -2.83
C LEU A 310 5.42 9.04 -2.76
N ILE A 311 6.42 9.08 -1.92
CA ILE A 311 7.37 10.19 -1.84
C ILE A 311 8.78 9.62 -1.65
N GLY A 312 9.73 10.10 -2.43
CA GLY A 312 11.12 9.67 -2.32
C GLY A 312 12.08 10.82 -2.64
N VAL A 313 13.14 10.91 -1.85
CA VAL A 313 14.26 11.84 -2.08
C VAL A 313 15.55 11.08 -1.80
N LEU A 314 16.51 11.15 -2.71
CA LEU A 314 17.82 10.53 -2.53
C LEU A 314 18.45 10.96 -1.19
N PRO A 315 19.12 10.04 -0.47
CA PRO A 315 19.66 10.31 0.86
C PRO A 315 20.49 11.59 0.95
N GLU A 316 21.35 11.85 -0.04
CA GLU A 316 22.23 13.04 -0.11
C GLU A 316 21.50 14.37 -0.34
N TYR A 317 20.19 14.33 -0.66
CA TYR A 317 19.33 15.51 -0.86
C TYR A 317 18.31 15.71 0.28
N ARG A 318 18.13 14.73 1.16
CA ARG A 318 17.15 14.82 2.28
C ARG A 318 17.48 15.97 3.22
N THR A 319 18.75 16.11 3.58
CA THR A 319 19.25 17.18 4.47
C THR A 319 19.29 18.56 3.81
N LYS A 320 19.18 18.63 2.48
CA LYS A 320 19.15 19.90 1.75
C LYS A 320 17.76 20.56 1.74
N GLY A 321 16.72 19.89 2.24
CA GLY A 321 15.35 20.41 2.26
C GLY A 321 14.56 20.16 0.96
N ALA A 322 14.99 19.20 0.13
CA ALA A 322 14.34 18.89 -1.14
C ALA A 322 12.85 18.55 -0.99
N ASN A 323 12.44 17.95 0.14
CA ASN A 323 11.02 17.64 0.41
C ASN A 323 10.13 18.89 0.39
N ALA A 324 10.66 20.06 0.79
CA ALA A 324 9.88 21.29 0.79
C ALA A 324 9.45 21.70 -0.63
N LEU A 325 10.25 21.39 -1.66
CA LEU A 325 9.87 21.64 -3.05
C LEU A 325 8.63 20.83 -3.46
N ILE A 326 8.54 19.57 -3.00
CA ILE A 326 7.40 18.70 -3.30
C ILE A 326 6.12 19.31 -2.73
N PHE A 327 6.10 19.63 -1.44
CA PHE A 327 4.91 20.19 -0.80
C PHE A 327 4.56 21.59 -1.30
N ASN A 328 5.57 22.45 -1.51
CA ASN A 328 5.36 23.77 -2.06
C ASN A 328 4.77 23.75 -3.48
N ASP A 329 5.02 22.69 -4.25
CA ASP A 329 4.46 22.49 -5.58
C ASP A 329 3.05 21.87 -5.54
N LEU A 330 2.83 20.88 -4.68
CA LEU A 330 1.56 20.11 -4.66
C LEU A 330 0.43 20.83 -3.92
N ILE A 331 0.71 21.54 -2.82
CA ILE A 331 -0.34 22.19 -2.01
C ILE A 331 -1.22 23.14 -2.84
N PRO A 332 -0.71 23.98 -3.75
CA PRO A 332 -1.55 24.81 -4.61
C PRO A 332 -2.54 24.02 -5.48
N TYR A 333 -2.16 22.85 -5.97
CA TYR A 333 -3.07 21.96 -6.71
C TYR A 333 -4.12 21.34 -5.80
N PHE A 334 -3.74 20.96 -4.55
CA PHE A 334 -4.70 20.46 -3.58
C PHE A 334 -5.79 21.50 -3.28
N GLN A 335 -5.40 22.78 -3.14
CA GLN A 335 -6.32 23.90 -2.96
C GLN A 335 -7.21 24.11 -4.20
N GLN A 336 -6.61 24.13 -5.39
CA GLN A 336 -7.32 24.30 -6.66
C GLN A 336 -8.38 23.21 -6.89
N TYR A 337 -8.11 21.97 -6.46
CA TYR A 337 -9.03 20.84 -6.59
C TYR A 337 -10.00 20.72 -5.41
N ASN A 338 -9.92 21.64 -4.45
CA ASN A 338 -10.75 21.68 -3.25
C ASN A 338 -10.63 20.41 -2.40
N PHE A 339 -9.42 19.85 -2.29
CA PHE A 339 -9.16 18.82 -1.28
C PHE A 339 -9.11 19.48 0.10
N GLU A 340 -9.82 18.88 1.05
CA GLU A 340 -9.85 19.34 2.45
C GLU A 340 -8.72 18.68 3.26
N TYR A 341 -8.42 17.41 2.93
CA TYR A 341 -7.44 16.60 3.62
C TYR A 341 -6.53 15.85 2.64
N ALA A 342 -5.28 15.67 3.06
CA ALA A 342 -4.37 14.70 2.48
C ALA A 342 -4.23 13.53 3.46
N GLU A 343 -4.32 12.29 2.98
CA GLU A 343 -4.05 11.08 3.77
C GLU A 343 -2.75 10.44 3.29
N THR A 344 -1.86 10.11 4.23
CA THR A 344 -0.61 9.43 3.89
C THR A 344 -0.86 7.95 3.65
N GLY A 345 -0.02 7.32 2.83
CA GLY A 345 0.14 5.87 2.88
C GLY A 345 0.74 5.43 4.23
N PRO A 346 0.80 4.10 4.48
CA PRO A 346 1.41 3.55 5.67
C PRO A 346 2.90 3.95 5.77
N MET A 347 3.27 4.57 6.87
CA MET A 347 4.66 4.97 7.18
C MET A 347 5.14 4.19 8.39
N MET A 348 6.31 3.57 8.30
CA MET A 348 6.91 2.90 9.46
C MET A 348 7.01 3.86 10.65
N GLU A 349 6.57 3.42 11.84
CA GLU A 349 6.62 4.25 13.06
C GLU A 349 8.05 4.67 13.44
N THR A 350 9.05 3.94 12.96
CA THR A 350 10.48 4.23 13.19
C THR A 350 11.09 5.16 12.14
N ASN A 351 10.34 5.55 11.09
CA ASN A 351 10.85 6.43 10.03
C ASN A 351 10.69 7.90 10.42
N GLU A 352 11.51 8.35 11.37
CA GLU A 352 11.51 9.73 11.89
C GLU A 352 11.67 10.78 10.78
N GLY A 353 12.45 10.46 9.74
CA GLY A 353 12.68 11.37 8.61
C GLY A 353 11.41 11.71 7.83
N VAL A 354 10.48 10.77 7.71
CA VAL A 354 9.18 10.99 7.07
C VAL A 354 8.19 11.60 8.07
N LEU A 355 8.13 11.08 9.29
CA LEU A 355 7.19 11.56 10.30
C LEU A 355 7.42 13.02 10.70
N SER A 356 8.69 13.46 10.76
CA SER A 356 9.04 14.84 11.11
C SER A 356 8.56 15.90 10.09
N GLN A 357 8.20 15.49 8.86
CA GLN A 357 7.68 16.42 7.84
C GLN A 357 6.31 16.98 8.22
N TRP A 358 5.53 16.19 8.95
CA TRP A 358 4.15 16.53 9.32
C TRP A 358 4.07 17.56 10.45
N GLN A 359 5.15 17.81 11.21
CA GLN A 359 5.18 18.80 12.31
C GLN A 359 4.90 20.24 11.86
N TYR A 360 5.00 20.54 10.55
CA TYR A 360 4.76 21.86 9.97
C TYR A 360 3.36 22.02 9.36
N LEU A 361 2.54 20.99 9.48
CA LEU A 361 1.18 20.92 9.00
C LEU A 361 0.26 20.45 10.12
N GLU A 362 -1.03 20.74 10.01
CA GLU A 362 -2.04 20.21 10.93
C GLU A 362 -2.28 18.74 10.59
N ALA A 363 -1.52 17.86 11.23
CA ALA A 363 -1.53 16.42 10.97
C ALA A 363 -1.87 15.64 12.24
N THR A 364 -2.69 14.61 12.08
CA THR A 364 -3.05 13.67 13.15
C THR A 364 -2.86 12.24 12.67
N VAL A 365 -2.27 11.39 13.52
CA VAL A 365 -2.28 9.94 13.27
C VAL A 365 -3.71 9.46 13.47
N HIS A 366 -4.30 8.84 12.45
CA HIS A 366 -5.69 8.41 12.49
C HIS A 366 -5.88 6.90 12.27
N ARG A 367 -4.90 6.21 11.75
CA ARG A 367 -4.88 4.75 11.63
C ARG A 367 -3.50 4.22 11.98
N ARG A 368 -3.46 3.00 12.53
CA ARG A 368 -2.25 2.23 12.80
C ARG A 368 -2.43 0.80 12.34
N HIS A 369 -1.46 0.30 11.61
CA HIS A 369 -1.41 -1.10 11.16
C HIS A 369 -0.20 -1.77 11.78
N ARG A 370 -0.34 -3.05 12.13
CA ARG A 370 0.71 -3.85 12.77
C ARG A 370 1.01 -5.10 11.97
N CYS A 371 2.28 -5.35 11.73
CA CYS A 371 2.77 -6.67 11.37
C CYS A 371 3.16 -7.45 12.61
N TYR A 372 2.86 -8.73 12.59
CA TYR A 372 3.21 -9.66 13.65
C TYR A 372 4.22 -10.67 13.10
N ARG A 373 5.10 -11.16 13.99
CA ARG A 373 6.07 -12.20 13.70
C ARG A 373 5.95 -13.34 14.70
N LYS A 374 6.19 -14.59 14.20
CA LYS A 374 6.25 -15.80 14.99
C LYS A 374 7.39 -16.68 14.49
N LEU A 375 8.21 -17.20 15.42
CA LEU A 375 9.20 -18.24 15.08
C LEU A 375 8.47 -19.56 14.89
N LEU A 376 8.86 -20.30 13.85
CA LEU A 376 8.39 -21.62 13.52
C LEU A 376 9.41 -22.60 14.13
N GLY A 377 9.12 -23.11 15.29
CA GLY A 377 9.98 -24.09 15.96
C GLY A 377 10.05 -25.44 15.26
#